data_3abfddc5d1b7c0baf8b1000f9e07e840
#
_entry.id   3abfddc5d1b7c0baf8b1000f9e07e840
#
_cell.length_a   1.000
_cell.length_b   1.000
_cell.length_c   1.000
_cell.angle_alpha   90.00
_cell.angle_beta   90.00
_cell.angle_gamma   90.00
#
_symmetry.space_group_name_H-M   'P 1'
#
loop_
_entity.id
_entity.type
_entity.pdbx_description
1 polymer ?
#
loop_
_entity_poly.entity_id
_entity_poly.type
_entity_poly.pdbx_seq_one_letter_code
_entity_poly.pdbx_strand_id
1 'polypeptide(L)'
;DPSAIFAKPMPSVVIENQKIINASIDYLIQKGHKKIGMLLPFDYGYANSRYKAWKERMKMESIFLGGGVETNYEHYIINCGKPEEENKKKDYRYLGPYQSESEGFVYYDLFKVGYEAANLYKSSKYKATALICFNDDLAQGFIAGLQAIGLRVPEDISVMGIDGIFTRNHFKPKLTTMSIYPERQGAKCVEVLIDMLEGKKYKYMNYSPYGILEGETVKDLK
;
A
#
# COMPACT_ATOMS: atom_id res chain seq x y z
N ASP A 1 -20.12 -31.63 11.52
CA ASP A 1 -18.84 -31.35 12.19
C ASP A 1 -18.18 -30.13 11.50
N PRO A 2 -18.10 -28.93 12.17
CA PRO A 2 -17.47 -27.75 11.57
C PRO A 2 -16.01 -27.98 11.18
N SER A 3 -15.32 -28.92 11.77
CA SER A 3 -13.94 -29.27 11.43
C SER A 3 -13.80 -29.94 10.06
N ALA A 4 -14.85 -30.59 9.56
CA ALA A 4 -14.84 -31.25 8.26
C ALA A 4 -14.92 -30.28 7.07
N ILE A 5 -15.43 -29.05 7.31
CA ILE A 5 -15.57 -28.03 6.25
C ILE A 5 -14.20 -27.46 5.84
N PHE A 6 -13.24 -27.43 6.77
CA PHE A 6 -11.89 -26.91 6.54
C PHE A 6 -10.84 -27.97 6.14
N ALA A 7 -11.25 -29.23 6.02
CA ALA A 7 -10.36 -30.36 5.71
C ALA A 7 -9.91 -30.40 4.23
N LYS A 8 -10.56 -29.66 3.31
CA LYS A 8 -10.15 -29.55 1.91
C LYS A 8 -9.58 -28.17 1.64
N PRO A 9 -8.39 -28.05 1.03
CA PRO A 9 -7.86 -26.75 0.64
C PRO A 9 -8.85 -26.09 -0.34
N MET A 10 -9.23 -24.84 -0.06
CA MET A 10 -10.06 -24.07 -0.95
C MET A 10 -9.20 -23.36 -2.01
N PRO A 11 -9.64 -23.31 -3.26
CA PRO A 11 -8.93 -22.54 -4.28
C PRO A 11 -8.96 -21.04 -3.93
N SER A 12 -7.88 -20.38 -4.25
CA SER A 12 -7.68 -18.96 -3.91
C SER A 12 -7.24 -18.17 -5.13
N VAL A 13 -7.67 -16.92 -5.20
CA VAL A 13 -7.11 -15.90 -6.11
C VAL A 13 -6.38 -14.89 -5.25
N VAL A 14 -5.06 -14.85 -5.37
CA VAL A 14 -4.19 -14.09 -4.47
C VAL A 14 -3.45 -12.96 -5.19
N ILE A 15 -3.11 -11.94 -4.43
CA ILE A 15 -2.27 -10.82 -4.84
C ILE A 15 -0.83 -11.12 -4.39
N GLU A 16 0.12 -11.05 -5.32
CA GLU A 16 1.53 -11.26 -5.02
C GLU A 16 2.19 -9.95 -4.56
N ASN A 17 2.00 -9.59 -3.27
CA ASN A 17 2.49 -8.33 -2.72
C ASN A 17 3.99 -8.10 -2.97
N GLN A 18 4.82 -9.14 -2.95
CA GLN A 18 6.24 -9.03 -3.28
C GLN A 18 6.47 -8.52 -4.70
N LYS A 19 5.74 -9.05 -5.68
CA LYS A 19 5.88 -8.65 -7.08
C LYS A 19 5.38 -7.24 -7.33
N ILE A 20 4.21 -6.87 -6.76
CA ILE A 20 3.66 -5.53 -6.97
C ILE A 20 4.53 -4.45 -6.32
N ILE A 21 5.09 -4.70 -5.14
CA ILE A 21 6.00 -3.76 -4.49
C ILE A 21 7.31 -3.64 -5.28
N ASN A 22 7.88 -4.74 -5.72
CA ASN A 22 9.10 -4.72 -6.55
C ASN A 22 8.87 -3.93 -7.84
N ALA A 23 7.76 -4.17 -8.55
CA ALA A 23 7.41 -3.44 -9.76
C ALA A 23 7.17 -1.94 -9.50
N SER A 24 6.60 -1.59 -8.34
CA SER A 24 6.42 -0.18 -7.94
C SER A 24 7.77 0.51 -7.70
N ILE A 25 8.70 -0.16 -7.03
CA ILE A 25 10.05 0.35 -6.80
C ILE A 25 10.81 0.48 -8.13
N ASP A 26 10.73 -0.54 -8.99
CA ASP A 26 11.38 -0.52 -10.32
C ASP A 26 10.89 0.67 -11.16
N TYR A 27 9.58 0.94 -11.15
CA TYR A 27 9.01 2.09 -11.83
C TYR A 27 9.58 3.41 -11.29
N LEU A 28 9.65 3.57 -9.97
CA LEU A 28 10.20 4.78 -9.37
C LEU A 28 11.71 4.94 -9.65
N ILE A 29 12.47 3.84 -9.63
CA ILE A 29 13.89 3.85 -10.03
C ILE A 29 14.04 4.24 -11.50
N GLN A 30 13.18 3.72 -12.38
CA GLN A 30 13.16 4.10 -13.80
C GLN A 30 12.85 5.60 -13.99
N LYS A 31 12.09 6.23 -13.09
CA LYS A 31 11.85 7.68 -13.06
C LYS A 31 12.98 8.46 -12.35
N GLY A 32 14.07 7.81 -11.97
CA GLY A 32 15.26 8.45 -11.39
C GLY A 32 15.24 8.59 -9.86
N HIS A 33 14.20 8.08 -9.17
CA HIS A 33 14.15 8.13 -7.71
C HIS A 33 15.12 7.14 -7.07
N LYS A 34 15.87 7.61 -6.07
CA LYS A 34 16.79 6.79 -5.25
C LYS A 34 16.39 6.72 -3.77
N LYS A 35 15.73 7.77 -3.27
CA LYS A 35 15.24 7.87 -1.89
C LYS A 35 13.74 7.54 -1.91
N ILE A 36 13.43 6.24 -1.92
CA ILE A 36 12.06 5.72 -2.03
C ILE A 36 11.62 5.24 -0.66
N GLY A 37 10.63 5.91 -0.09
CA GLY A 37 10.05 5.57 1.20
C GLY A 37 8.74 4.80 1.10
N MET A 38 8.20 4.44 2.26
CA MET A 38 6.87 3.82 2.38
C MET A 38 6.05 4.53 3.45
N LEU A 39 4.79 4.82 3.11
CA LEU A 39 3.80 5.35 4.03
C LEU A 39 2.88 4.22 4.49
N LEU A 40 2.87 3.98 5.81
CA LEU A 40 2.09 2.94 6.47
C LEU A 40 1.01 3.57 7.35
N PRO A 41 -0.25 3.07 7.31
CA PRO A 41 -1.33 3.64 8.09
C PRO A 41 -1.20 3.36 9.60
N PHE A 42 -0.53 2.26 9.98
CA PHE A 42 -0.37 1.81 11.37
C PHE A 42 0.92 1.02 11.53
N ASP A 43 1.31 0.74 12.78
CA ASP A 43 2.36 -0.21 13.09
C ASP A 43 1.85 -1.64 12.87
N TYR A 44 1.87 -2.10 11.62
CA TYR A 44 1.51 -3.48 11.27
C TYR A 44 2.58 -4.49 11.69
N GLY A 45 3.67 -4.02 12.27
CA GLY A 45 4.78 -4.86 12.62
C GLY A 45 5.26 -5.72 11.43
N TYR A 46 5.89 -6.82 11.74
CA TYR A 46 6.43 -7.76 10.74
C TYR A 46 5.37 -8.56 9.95
N ALA A 47 4.06 -8.38 10.27
CA ALA A 47 2.98 -9.16 9.65
C ALA A 47 2.58 -8.65 8.24
N ASN A 48 2.81 -7.36 7.94
CA ASN A 48 2.38 -6.79 6.68
C ASN A 48 3.27 -7.19 5.51
N SER A 49 2.71 -7.91 4.56
CA SER A 49 3.44 -8.42 3.39
C SER A 49 3.93 -7.33 2.44
N ARG A 50 3.21 -6.19 2.29
CA ARG A 50 3.66 -5.05 1.48
C ARG A 50 4.88 -4.38 2.12
N TYR A 51 4.86 -4.19 3.45
CA TYR A 51 5.99 -3.63 4.18
C TYR A 51 7.22 -4.53 4.12
N LYS A 52 7.04 -5.85 4.34
CA LYS A 52 8.13 -6.83 4.24
C LYS A 52 8.79 -6.78 2.86
N ALA A 53 7.97 -6.79 1.80
CA ALA A 53 8.46 -6.74 0.43
C ALA A 53 9.26 -5.46 0.15
N TRP A 54 8.75 -4.30 0.60
CA TRP A 54 9.45 -3.02 0.47
C TRP A 54 10.77 -3.04 1.25
N LYS A 55 10.76 -3.50 2.50
CA LYS A 55 11.95 -3.56 3.36
C LYS A 55 13.04 -4.44 2.74
N GLU A 56 12.69 -5.63 2.27
CA GLU A 56 13.62 -6.55 1.61
C GLU A 56 14.23 -5.93 0.35
N ARG A 57 13.39 -5.35 -0.52
CA ARG A 57 13.87 -4.72 -1.74
C ARG A 57 14.76 -3.51 -1.46
N MET A 58 14.37 -2.61 -0.57
CA MET A 58 15.16 -1.42 -0.25
C MET A 58 16.47 -1.76 0.45
N LYS A 59 16.52 -2.83 1.22
CA LYS A 59 17.77 -3.36 1.78
C LYS A 59 18.74 -3.77 0.67
N MET A 60 18.26 -4.43 -0.37
CA MET A 60 19.10 -4.79 -1.53
C MET A 60 19.58 -3.56 -2.28
N GLU A 61 18.69 -2.60 -2.56
CA GLU A 61 19.06 -1.33 -3.23
C GLU A 61 20.10 -0.55 -2.42
N SER A 62 19.98 -0.50 -1.10
CA SER A 62 20.95 0.15 -0.20
C SER A 62 22.35 -0.45 -0.35
N ILE A 63 22.46 -1.77 -0.49
CA ILE A 63 23.74 -2.46 -0.71
C ILE A 63 24.33 -2.07 -2.07
N PHE A 64 23.52 -2.04 -3.13
CA PHE A 64 23.96 -1.64 -4.47
C PHE A 64 24.43 -0.17 -4.53
N LEU A 65 23.86 0.71 -3.71
CA LEU A 65 24.24 2.12 -3.64
C LEU A 65 25.46 2.40 -2.74
N GLY A 66 26.13 1.35 -2.23
CA GLY A 66 27.42 1.45 -1.51
C GLY A 66 27.32 1.67 -0.01
N GLY A 67 26.14 1.52 0.57
CA GLY A 67 25.92 1.53 2.03
C GLY A 67 26.41 2.82 2.73
N GLY A 68 25.53 3.64 3.23
CA GLY A 68 25.86 4.85 3.99
C GLY A 68 24.63 5.37 4.74
N VAL A 69 24.81 6.41 5.56
CA VAL A 69 23.72 7.04 6.33
C VAL A 69 22.61 7.53 5.42
N GLU A 70 22.95 8.03 4.22
CA GLU A 70 21.96 8.49 3.22
C GLU A 70 21.25 7.35 2.48
N THR A 71 21.79 6.14 2.52
CA THR A 71 21.19 4.94 1.92
C THR A 71 20.43 4.09 2.93
N ASN A 72 20.35 4.53 4.20
CA ASN A 72 19.53 3.85 5.18
C ASN A 72 18.04 4.06 4.86
N TYR A 73 17.45 3.08 4.17
CA TYR A 73 16.05 3.08 3.75
C TYR A 73 15.07 3.23 4.92
N GLU A 74 15.42 2.82 6.14
CA GLU A 74 14.55 2.92 7.32
C GLU A 74 14.24 4.38 7.68
N HIS A 75 15.10 5.32 7.31
CA HIS A 75 14.86 6.75 7.47
C HIS A 75 13.68 7.29 6.63
N TYR A 76 13.26 6.56 5.59
CA TYR A 76 12.21 6.99 4.67
C TYR A 76 10.86 6.33 4.95
N ILE A 77 10.73 5.62 6.07
CA ILE A 77 9.46 5.07 6.51
C ILE A 77 8.69 6.18 7.24
N ILE A 78 7.43 6.38 6.84
CA ILE A 78 6.46 7.15 7.59
C ILE A 78 5.41 6.18 8.12
N ASN A 79 5.41 6.01 9.43
CA ASN A 79 4.42 5.20 10.12
C ASN A 79 3.43 6.13 10.85
N CYS A 80 2.16 6.09 10.48
CA CYS A 80 1.12 6.99 10.98
C CYS A 80 0.62 6.66 12.38
N GLY A 81 1.05 5.58 12.97
CA GLY A 81 0.63 5.23 14.32
C GLY A 81 1.58 4.28 15.01
N LYS A 82 2.29 4.76 16.04
CA LYS A 82 2.49 3.90 17.19
C LYS A 82 1.20 4.00 18.01
N PRO A 83 0.54 2.89 18.39
CA PRO A 83 -0.48 2.96 19.40
C PRO A 83 0.18 3.63 20.62
N GLU A 84 -0.40 4.71 21.14
CA GLU A 84 0.03 5.27 22.41
C GLU A 84 0.05 4.15 23.44
N GLU A 85 0.98 4.18 24.40
CA GLU A 85 1.15 3.06 25.36
C GLU A 85 -0.13 2.74 26.17
N GLU A 86 -1.04 3.70 26.30
CA GLU A 86 -2.36 3.54 26.88
C GLU A 86 -3.30 2.59 26.12
N ASN A 87 -3.05 2.39 24.83
CA ASN A 87 -3.87 1.50 23.98
C ASN A 87 -3.39 0.03 23.95
N LYS A 88 -2.29 -0.31 24.61
CA LYS A 88 -1.78 -1.69 24.69
C LYS A 88 -2.76 -2.68 25.36
N LYS A 89 -3.80 -2.20 26.03
CA LYS A 89 -4.85 -3.01 26.65
C LYS A 89 -6.14 -3.10 25.85
N LYS A 90 -6.30 -2.36 24.75
CA LYS A 90 -7.45 -2.45 23.88
C LYS A 90 -7.05 -3.20 22.61
N ASP A 91 -7.74 -4.31 22.41
CA ASP A 91 -7.74 -5.15 21.23
C ASP A 91 -7.35 -4.39 19.95
N TYR A 92 -6.39 -4.89 19.17
CA TYR A 92 -5.81 -4.25 17.95
C TYR A 92 -6.81 -3.96 16.82
N ARG A 93 -8.07 -3.87 17.14
CA ARG A 93 -9.16 -3.41 16.30
C ARG A 93 -9.21 -1.89 16.32
N TYR A 94 -8.32 -1.24 15.60
CA TYR A 94 -8.13 0.20 15.64
C TYR A 94 -8.86 0.89 14.51
N LEU A 95 -9.85 1.58 14.81
CA LEU A 95 -10.23 2.91 15.24
C LEU A 95 -9.90 3.99 14.23
N GLY A 96 -10.71 4.06 13.18
CA GLY A 96 -11.08 5.34 12.57
C GLY A 96 -12.26 5.94 13.36
N PRO A 97 -12.60 7.21 13.15
CA PRO A 97 -13.61 7.92 13.94
C PRO A 97 -15.06 7.46 13.75
N TYR A 98 -15.30 6.39 13.02
CA TYR A 98 -16.63 5.78 12.87
C TYR A 98 -16.66 4.41 13.54
N GLN A 99 -16.94 4.41 14.82
CA GLN A 99 -17.56 3.25 15.47
C GLN A 99 -19.05 3.28 15.16
N SER A 100 -19.53 2.36 14.34
CA SER A 100 -20.88 1.92 14.46
C SER A 100 -20.90 0.93 15.63
N GLU A 101 -21.37 1.37 16.78
CA GLU A 101 -21.48 0.56 18.00
C GLU A 101 -22.38 -0.66 17.80
N SER A 102 -23.16 -0.72 16.73
CA SER A 102 -24.18 -1.74 16.49
C SER A 102 -23.71 -3.01 15.77
N GLU A 103 -22.53 -3.04 15.12
CA GLU A 103 -22.16 -4.17 14.26
C GLU A 103 -20.72 -4.72 14.41
N GLY A 104 -19.93 -4.24 15.35
CA GLY A 104 -18.58 -4.80 15.61
C GLY A 104 -17.56 -4.63 14.46
N PHE A 105 -17.86 -3.86 13.41
CA PHE A 105 -16.94 -3.53 12.36
C PHE A 105 -16.24 -2.20 12.64
N VAL A 106 -14.91 -2.24 12.67
CA VAL A 106 -14.08 -1.04 12.80
C VAL A 106 -13.69 -0.60 11.39
N TYR A 107 -14.20 0.54 10.97
CA TYR A 107 -13.84 1.16 9.70
C TYR A 107 -12.68 2.13 9.91
N TYR A 108 -11.59 1.94 9.17
CA TYR A 108 -10.47 2.88 9.17
C TYR A 108 -10.65 3.91 8.07
N ASP A 109 -10.70 5.18 8.44
CA ASP A 109 -10.61 6.28 7.48
C ASP A 109 -9.14 6.48 7.06
N LEU A 110 -8.69 5.66 6.11
CA LEU A 110 -7.32 5.70 5.60
C LEU A 110 -7.01 7.03 4.89
N PHE A 111 -8.01 7.69 4.33
CA PHE A 111 -7.85 9.02 3.75
C PHE A 111 -7.46 10.04 4.85
N LYS A 112 -8.17 10.05 5.96
CA LYS A 112 -7.85 10.92 7.10
C LYS A 112 -6.47 10.62 7.67
N VAL A 113 -6.12 9.36 7.85
CA VAL A 113 -4.78 8.94 8.30
C VAL A 113 -3.70 9.44 7.35
N GLY A 114 -3.91 9.31 6.05
CA GLY A 114 -3.01 9.86 5.03
C GLY A 114 -2.88 11.37 5.12
N TYR A 115 -4.00 12.08 5.27
CA TYR A 115 -4.00 13.54 5.41
C TYR A 115 -3.14 14.01 6.58
N GLU A 116 -3.28 13.39 7.73
CA GLU A 116 -2.50 13.71 8.94
C GLU A 116 -1.01 13.36 8.80
N ALA A 117 -0.69 12.32 8.02
CA ALA A 117 0.69 11.89 7.75
C ALA A 117 1.55 12.95 7.04
N ALA A 118 0.94 13.92 6.38
CA ALA A 118 1.67 15.03 5.74
C ALA A 118 2.50 15.84 6.76
N ASN A 119 2.01 16.01 7.98
CA ASN A 119 2.75 16.68 9.06
C ASN A 119 3.95 15.84 9.52
N LEU A 120 3.82 14.50 9.56
CA LEU A 120 4.92 13.61 9.89
C LEU A 120 6.02 13.70 8.83
N TYR A 121 5.64 13.73 7.54
CA TYR A 121 6.59 13.94 6.46
C TYR A 121 7.27 15.30 6.58
N LYS A 122 6.52 16.39 6.84
CA LYS A 122 7.06 17.74 7.00
C LYS A 122 8.09 17.82 8.12
N SER A 123 7.84 17.17 9.24
CA SER A 123 8.73 17.17 10.42
C SER A 123 9.89 16.15 10.31
N SER A 124 9.83 15.20 9.38
CA SER A 124 10.90 14.22 9.21
C SER A 124 12.23 14.89 8.83
N LYS A 125 13.31 14.46 9.49
CA LYS A 125 14.69 14.90 9.18
C LYS A 125 15.15 14.41 7.81
N TYR A 126 14.74 13.21 7.42
CA TYR A 126 15.11 12.58 6.15
C TYR A 126 13.95 12.64 5.17
N LYS A 127 14.20 13.18 3.98
CA LYS A 127 13.17 13.36 2.96
C LYS A 127 13.34 12.30 1.86
N ALA A 128 12.31 11.47 1.73
CA ALA A 128 12.17 10.65 0.53
C ALA A 128 11.85 11.56 -0.68
N THR A 129 12.30 11.17 -1.87
CA THR A 129 11.91 11.83 -3.12
C THR A 129 10.63 11.22 -3.70
N ALA A 130 10.31 9.98 -3.30
CA ALA A 130 9.06 9.31 -3.62
C ALA A 130 8.59 8.47 -2.44
N LEU A 131 7.27 8.40 -2.23
CA LEU A 131 6.64 7.50 -1.27
C LEU A 131 5.68 6.55 -1.97
N ILE A 132 5.81 5.26 -1.66
CA ILE A 132 4.80 4.25 -1.96
C ILE A 132 3.86 4.21 -0.75
N CYS A 133 2.59 4.54 -0.95
CA CYS A 133 1.57 4.45 0.08
C CYS A 133 1.01 3.02 0.14
N PHE A 134 0.58 2.62 1.34
CA PHE A 134 0.02 1.30 1.58
C PHE A 134 -1.14 0.96 0.63
N ASN A 135 -2.02 1.95 0.36
CA ASN A 135 -3.09 1.85 -0.62
C ASN A 135 -3.44 3.21 -1.23
N ASP A 136 -4.41 3.24 -2.15
CA ASP A 136 -4.80 4.46 -2.86
C ASP A 136 -5.53 5.47 -1.96
N ASP A 137 -6.37 5.03 -1.01
CA ASP A 137 -7.07 5.93 -0.09
C ASP A 137 -6.07 6.69 0.79
N LEU A 138 -5.09 5.97 1.35
CA LEU A 138 -4.00 6.57 2.12
C LEU A 138 -3.19 7.56 1.27
N ALA A 139 -2.92 7.21 0.01
CA ALA A 139 -2.18 8.07 -0.92
C ALA A 139 -2.93 9.36 -1.23
N GLN A 140 -4.23 9.26 -1.51
CA GLN A 140 -5.07 10.42 -1.81
C GLN A 140 -5.19 11.35 -0.61
N GLY A 141 -5.37 10.81 0.59
CA GLY A 141 -5.36 11.57 1.84
C GLY A 141 -4.02 12.28 2.05
N PHE A 142 -2.91 11.57 1.85
CA PHE A 142 -1.58 12.13 1.99
C PHE A 142 -1.32 13.29 1.02
N ILE A 143 -1.71 13.15 -0.25
CA ILE A 143 -1.62 14.22 -1.24
C ILE A 143 -2.43 15.44 -0.81
N ALA A 144 -3.67 15.25 -0.36
CA ALA A 144 -4.52 16.34 0.14
C ALA A 144 -3.89 17.04 1.35
N GLY A 145 -3.31 16.28 2.29
CA GLY A 145 -2.60 16.81 3.44
C GLY A 145 -1.35 17.60 3.06
N LEU A 146 -0.55 17.09 2.11
CA LEU A 146 0.62 17.82 1.59
C LEU A 146 0.24 19.15 0.98
N GLN A 147 -0.82 19.17 0.14
CA GLN A 147 -1.32 20.39 -0.48
C GLN A 147 -1.81 21.40 0.58
N ALA A 148 -2.49 20.94 1.64
CA ALA A 148 -2.97 21.80 2.73
C ALA A 148 -1.83 22.48 3.50
N ILE A 149 -0.65 21.87 3.58
CA ILE A 149 0.54 22.43 4.23
C ILE A 149 1.52 23.12 3.25
N GLY A 150 1.08 23.33 1.99
CA GLY A 150 1.82 24.07 0.97
C GLY A 150 2.89 23.28 0.21
N LEU A 151 2.89 21.95 0.31
CA LEU A 151 3.76 21.08 -0.48
C LEU A 151 3.06 20.61 -1.76
N ARG A 152 3.83 20.56 -2.84
CA ARG A 152 3.32 20.22 -4.18
C ARG A 152 3.66 18.79 -4.54
N VAL A 153 2.70 18.11 -5.17
CA VAL A 153 2.87 16.77 -5.73
C VAL A 153 2.64 16.87 -7.23
N PRO A 154 3.61 16.48 -8.07
CA PRO A 154 4.83 15.70 -7.76
C PRO A 154 6.10 16.55 -7.51
N GLU A 155 6.04 17.89 -7.52
CA GLU A 155 7.22 18.77 -7.56
C GLU A 155 8.13 18.60 -6.34
N ASP A 156 7.57 18.61 -5.14
CA ASP A 156 8.31 18.54 -3.88
C ASP A 156 8.46 17.08 -3.39
N ILE A 157 7.53 16.19 -3.76
CA ILE A 157 7.56 14.75 -3.50
C ILE A 157 6.67 13.99 -4.49
N SER A 158 7.16 12.87 -5.00
CA SER A 158 6.35 11.93 -5.76
C SER A 158 5.56 11.00 -4.84
N VAL A 159 4.31 10.70 -5.20
CA VAL A 159 3.43 9.82 -4.43
C VAL A 159 2.86 8.74 -5.34
N MET A 160 2.96 7.48 -4.91
CA MET A 160 2.42 6.32 -5.62
C MET A 160 1.51 5.52 -4.70
N GLY A 161 0.32 5.16 -5.19
CA GLY A 161 -0.63 4.29 -4.49
C GLY A 161 -0.49 2.82 -4.87
N ILE A 162 -1.33 2.00 -4.25
CA ILE A 162 -1.56 0.59 -4.59
C ILE A 162 -3.07 0.36 -4.50
N ASP A 163 -3.61 -0.42 -5.37
CA ASP A 163 -4.91 -1.04 -5.58
C ASP A 163 -5.52 -0.64 -6.92
N GLY A 164 -5.34 0.59 -7.41
CA GLY A 164 -5.88 1.05 -8.69
C GLY A 164 -7.38 1.37 -8.63
N ILE A 165 -7.86 1.93 -7.50
CA ILE A 165 -9.28 2.22 -7.30
C ILE A 165 -9.76 3.36 -8.21
N PHE A 166 -11.05 3.31 -8.58
CA PHE A 166 -11.63 4.25 -9.54
C PHE A 166 -11.57 5.72 -9.07
N THR A 167 -11.66 5.97 -7.77
CA THR A 167 -11.65 7.31 -7.16
C THR A 167 -10.40 8.12 -7.51
N ARG A 168 -9.28 7.46 -7.90
CA ARG A 168 -8.07 8.14 -8.38
C ARG A 168 -8.33 9.15 -9.52
N ASN A 169 -9.39 8.95 -10.28
CA ASN A 169 -9.75 9.83 -11.40
C ASN A 169 -10.45 11.13 -10.96
N HIS A 170 -10.88 11.21 -9.71
CA HIS A 170 -11.61 12.35 -9.15
C HIS A 170 -10.70 13.35 -8.43
N PHE A 171 -9.44 12.99 -8.20
CA PHE A 171 -8.47 13.83 -7.51
C PHE A 171 -7.51 14.51 -8.49
N LYS A 172 -7.00 15.68 -8.08
CA LYS A 172 -5.92 16.40 -8.77
C LYS A 172 -4.81 16.71 -7.77
N PRO A 173 -3.57 16.30 -8.14
CA PRO A 173 -3.15 15.56 -9.34
C PRO A 173 -3.70 14.13 -9.35
N LYS A 174 -3.92 13.56 -10.55
CA LYS A 174 -4.38 12.18 -10.73
C LYS A 174 -3.35 11.20 -10.19
N LEU A 175 -3.75 10.30 -9.29
CA LEU A 175 -2.83 9.37 -8.63
C LEU A 175 -2.22 8.35 -9.59
N THR A 176 -0.89 8.23 -9.59
CA THR A 176 -0.16 7.07 -10.13
C THR A 176 -0.26 5.93 -9.13
N THR A 177 -0.67 4.74 -9.58
CA THR A 177 -0.91 3.60 -8.68
C THR A 177 -0.54 2.27 -9.32
N MET A 178 -0.12 1.31 -8.51
CA MET A 178 -0.02 -0.09 -8.89
C MET A 178 -1.39 -0.74 -8.76
N SER A 179 -2.06 -0.96 -9.89
CA SER A 179 -3.37 -1.63 -9.90
C SER A 179 -3.21 -3.14 -9.70
N ILE A 180 -4.10 -3.70 -8.91
CA ILE A 180 -4.31 -5.14 -8.74
C ILE A 180 -5.46 -5.65 -9.62
N TYR A 181 -6.05 -4.78 -10.43
CA TYR A 181 -7.21 -5.06 -11.30
C TYR A 181 -8.32 -5.84 -10.58
N PRO A 182 -8.98 -5.25 -9.57
CA PRO A 182 -9.95 -5.95 -8.70
C PRO A 182 -11.10 -6.59 -9.49
N GLU A 183 -11.51 -5.98 -10.61
CA GLU A 183 -12.51 -6.53 -11.50
C GLU A 183 -12.06 -7.84 -12.17
N ARG A 184 -10.79 -7.95 -12.53
CA ARG A 184 -10.20 -9.18 -13.10
C ARG A 184 -10.00 -10.24 -12.03
N GLN A 185 -9.66 -9.83 -10.81
CA GLN A 185 -9.58 -10.73 -9.67
C GLN A 185 -10.94 -11.34 -9.37
N GLY A 186 -12.01 -10.53 -9.33
CA GLY A 186 -13.38 -11.00 -9.14
C GLY A 186 -13.81 -11.95 -10.25
N ALA A 187 -13.56 -11.60 -11.52
CA ALA A 187 -13.87 -12.47 -12.66
C ALA A 187 -13.16 -13.84 -12.54
N LYS A 188 -11.88 -13.84 -12.11
CA LYS A 188 -11.14 -15.10 -11.91
C LYS A 188 -11.70 -15.94 -10.77
N CYS A 189 -12.17 -15.32 -9.68
CA CYS A 189 -12.86 -16.03 -8.60
C CYS A 189 -14.12 -16.76 -9.12
N VAL A 190 -14.92 -16.07 -9.93
CA VAL A 190 -16.15 -16.65 -10.52
C VAL A 190 -15.80 -17.79 -11.48
N GLU A 191 -14.81 -17.63 -12.35
CA GLU A 191 -14.34 -18.68 -13.26
C GLU A 191 -13.96 -19.96 -12.51
N VAL A 192 -13.12 -19.81 -11.46
CA VAL A 192 -12.70 -20.95 -10.62
C VAL A 192 -13.88 -21.62 -9.93
N LEU A 193 -14.84 -20.83 -9.44
CA LEU A 193 -16.03 -21.34 -8.80
C LEU A 193 -16.92 -22.15 -9.79
N ILE A 194 -17.10 -21.66 -11.01
CA ILE A 194 -17.85 -22.36 -12.06
C ILE A 194 -17.15 -23.69 -12.39
N ASP A 195 -15.85 -23.70 -12.60
CA ASP A 195 -15.08 -24.92 -12.87
C ASP A 195 -15.24 -25.96 -11.74
N MET A 196 -15.26 -25.50 -10.47
CA MET A 196 -15.51 -26.38 -9.33
C MET A 196 -16.92 -26.98 -9.36
N LEU A 197 -17.95 -26.18 -9.64
CA LEU A 197 -19.35 -26.62 -9.65
C LEU A 197 -19.62 -27.59 -10.80
N GLU A 198 -18.96 -27.41 -11.93
CA GLU A 198 -19.08 -28.28 -13.11
C GLU A 198 -18.17 -29.52 -13.06
N GLY A 199 -17.42 -29.71 -11.96
CA GLY A 199 -16.47 -30.81 -11.81
C GLY A 199 -15.29 -30.78 -12.76
N LYS A 200 -15.00 -29.62 -13.33
CA LYS A 200 -13.85 -29.38 -14.19
C LYS A 200 -12.55 -29.29 -13.38
N LYS A 201 -11.43 -29.45 -14.08
CA LYS A 201 -10.12 -29.29 -13.47
C LYS A 201 -9.80 -27.82 -13.25
N TYR A 202 -9.48 -27.44 -12.02
CA TYR A 202 -9.09 -26.07 -11.64
C TYR A 202 -7.77 -26.04 -10.86
N LYS A 203 -7.16 -24.86 -10.78
CA LYS A 203 -5.95 -24.62 -9.96
C LYS A 203 -6.36 -24.18 -8.55
N TYR A 204 -5.68 -24.72 -7.53
CA TYR A 204 -5.89 -24.28 -6.15
C TYR A 204 -5.35 -22.88 -5.88
N MET A 205 -4.29 -22.48 -6.58
CA MET A 205 -3.71 -21.13 -6.44
C MET A 205 -3.72 -20.43 -7.79
N ASN A 206 -4.37 -19.30 -7.82
CA ASN A 206 -4.47 -18.41 -8.98
C ASN A 206 -3.93 -17.05 -8.57
N TYR A 207 -3.36 -16.32 -9.52
CA TYR A 207 -2.75 -15.02 -9.24
C TYR A 207 -3.51 -13.91 -9.95
N SER A 208 -3.80 -12.83 -9.22
CA SER A 208 -4.37 -11.63 -9.81
C SER A 208 -3.31 -10.94 -10.69
N PRO A 209 -3.67 -10.45 -11.88
CA PRO A 209 -2.79 -9.60 -12.65
C PRO A 209 -2.56 -8.27 -11.91
N TYR A 210 -1.46 -7.59 -12.24
CA TYR A 210 -1.14 -6.27 -11.73
C TYR A 210 -0.49 -5.43 -12.83
N GLY A 211 -0.49 -4.11 -12.64
CA GLY A 211 0.16 -3.19 -13.57
C GLY A 211 0.06 -1.74 -13.12
N ILE A 212 0.91 -0.89 -13.66
CA ILE A 212 0.93 0.52 -13.32
C ILE A 212 -0.16 1.26 -14.09
N LEU A 213 -0.96 2.04 -13.38
CA LEU A 213 -1.84 3.04 -13.92
C LEU A 213 -1.20 4.41 -13.71
N GLU A 214 -0.54 4.93 -14.75
CA GLU A 214 0.11 6.23 -14.68
C GLU A 214 -0.90 7.36 -14.40
N GLY A 215 -0.45 8.33 -13.66
CA GLY A 215 -1.14 9.57 -13.31
C GLY A 215 -0.18 10.74 -13.38
N GLU A 216 -0.39 11.71 -12.50
CA GLU A 216 0.32 12.98 -12.45
C GLU A 216 1.18 13.13 -11.19
N THR A 217 1.15 12.12 -10.29
CA THR A 217 1.76 12.23 -8.94
C THR A 217 3.19 11.72 -8.85
N VAL A 218 3.79 11.26 -9.94
CA VAL A 218 5.19 10.84 -9.99
C VAL A 218 5.95 11.67 -11.02
N LYS A 219 7.01 12.34 -10.55
CA LYS A 219 7.90 13.16 -11.36
C LYS A 219 8.97 12.29 -12.01
N ASP A 220 9.37 12.64 -13.23
CA ASP A 220 10.59 12.15 -13.86
C ASP A 220 11.77 13.01 -13.42
N LEU A 221 12.80 12.39 -12.84
CA LEU A 221 14.02 13.05 -12.34
C LEU A 221 15.24 12.85 -13.26
N LYS A 222 15.04 12.22 -14.44
CA LYS A 222 16.10 12.04 -15.42
C LYS A 222 16.32 13.29 -16.26
#